data_6240571fde0fdb61b4ab44b9b2807715
#
_entry.id   6240571fde0fdb61b4ab44b9b2807715
#
_cell.length_a   1.000
_cell.length_b   1.000
_cell.length_c   1.000
_cell.angle_alpha   90.00
_cell.angle_beta   90.00
_cell.angle_gamma   90.00
#
_symmetry.space_group_name_H-M   'P 1'
#
loop_
_entity.id
_entity.type
_entity.pdbx_description
1 polymer ?
#
loop_
_entity_poly.entity_id
_entity_poly.type
_entity_poly.pdbx_seq_one_letter_code
_entity_poly.pdbx_strand_id
1 'polypeptide(L)'
;MRMKTLLLAISVSGLLVGCKVGPNYHRAAVQTPAAYRDLAQNPQLQAQTASYADLPWWQVFQDPKLQELIRTALKQNYDLQLATERINAARAQLAITRSSLFPQVQGNADFGGGKEYTIQSKYNFLGLTADAAFQLDFFGRLRRANEAARAELLATEDARQVVVLTLVSDVASAYFTLLQLDLQLQITHDTVNTQIDSVKLTNLRLDHGVATKLDVLQAQQVLDTANAQVPDLERQIAQVENAISILVGNYPQNVARGLPLVEQTLPPEVPAGLPSSIIERRPDIREAEQELIAANAEIGVAKAQFFPQISLTGSGGGAFGRSSIFTSMMSSQLGIWSYGATVSQPIFTGDALRGNLHLAESEQKQAVIAYKQAIQRAFGDVSDALIGYQKLHQVRVRDQQSVADLQESVRLSNLRYKGGTTTYLEVLDGQRSLFSAELTLAQSRGSEYQSLVQLYRALGGGWQQ
;
A
#
# COMPACT_ATOMS: atom_id res chain seq x y z
N MET A 1 -28.62 -49.87 31.32
CA MET A 1 -27.56 -49.56 30.32
C MET A 1 -27.67 -48.16 29.71
N ARG A 2 -28.83 -47.62 29.37
CA ARG A 2 -28.99 -46.30 28.70
C ARG A 2 -28.55 -45.09 29.53
N MET A 3 -28.65 -45.13 30.86
CA MET A 3 -28.27 -43.98 31.73
C MET A 3 -26.74 -43.84 31.92
N LYS A 4 -25.99 -44.96 31.89
CA LYS A 4 -24.50 -44.93 31.95
C LYS A 4 -23.89 -44.46 30.64
N THR A 5 -24.51 -44.77 29.48
CA THR A 5 -24.07 -44.24 28.17
C THR A 5 -24.38 -42.77 28.01
N LEU A 6 -25.49 -42.26 28.57
CA LEU A 6 -25.83 -40.85 28.56
C LEU A 6 -24.88 -40.02 29.43
N LEU A 7 -24.51 -40.50 30.63
CA LEU A 7 -23.52 -39.89 31.52
C LEU A 7 -22.11 -39.91 30.92
N LEU A 8 -21.73 -40.94 30.19
CA LEU A 8 -20.45 -40.99 29.47
C LEU A 8 -20.42 -40.01 28.29
N ALA A 9 -21.53 -39.86 27.55
CA ALA A 9 -21.66 -38.90 26.47
C ALA A 9 -21.61 -37.45 26.97
N ILE A 10 -22.24 -37.15 28.12
CA ILE A 10 -22.21 -35.80 28.72
C ILE A 10 -20.82 -35.47 29.28
N SER A 11 -20.12 -36.46 29.89
CA SER A 11 -18.74 -36.23 30.36
C SER A 11 -17.74 -36.06 29.23
N VAL A 12 -17.93 -36.74 28.09
CA VAL A 12 -17.12 -36.55 26.89
C VAL A 12 -17.41 -35.21 26.22
N SER A 13 -18.65 -34.73 26.21
CA SER A 13 -19.01 -33.41 25.68
C SER A 13 -18.47 -32.26 26.52
N GLY A 14 -18.35 -32.41 27.84
CA GLY A 14 -17.74 -31.41 28.74
C GLY A 14 -16.22 -31.27 28.60
N LEU A 15 -15.54 -32.32 28.12
CA LEU A 15 -14.10 -32.33 27.87
C LEU A 15 -13.71 -31.66 26.54
N LEU A 16 -14.66 -31.39 25.64
CA LEU A 16 -14.42 -30.74 24.34
C LEU A 16 -14.30 -29.20 24.41
N VAL A 17 -14.60 -28.56 25.55
CA VAL A 17 -14.30 -27.14 25.77
C VAL A 17 -12.84 -27.02 26.21
N GLY A 18 -11.93 -27.34 25.31
CA GLY A 18 -10.50 -27.22 25.57
C GLY A 18 -10.10 -25.78 25.92
N CYS A 19 -9.30 -25.62 26.97
CA CYS A 19 -8.71 -24.32 27.36
C CYS A 19 -7.85 -23.76 26.22
N LYS A 20 -8.08 -22.52 25.82
CA LYS A 20 -7.25 -21.81 24.87
C LYS A 20 -6.14 -21.09 25.64
N VAL A 21 -4.92 -21.63 25.61
CA VAL A 21 -3.77 -21.09 26.33
C VAL A 21 -3.25 -19.81 25.64
N GLY A 22 -2.64 -18.92 26.42
CA GLY A 22 -2.06 -17.67 25.93
C GLY A 22 -2.99 -16.45 26.10
N PRO A 23 -2.46 -15.25 25.90
CA PRO A 23 -3.24 -14.03 26.05
C PRO A 23 -4.27 -13.87 24.93
N ASN A 24 -5.45 -13.36 25.27
CA ASN A 24 -6.34 -12.84 24.24
C ASN A 24 -5.88 -11.45 23.84
N TYR A 25 -6.10 -11.11 22.56
CA TYR A 25 -5.80 -9.78 22.08
C TYR A 25 -6.70 -8.74 22.75
N HIS A 26 -6.11 -7.65 23.19
CA HIS A 26 -6.77 -6.42 23.56
C HIS A 26 -6.09 -5.27 22.84
N ARG A 27 -6.88 -4.40 22.21
CA ARG A 27 -6.35 -3.25 21.48
C ARG A 27 -5.48 -2.41 22.42
N ALA A 28 -4.25 -2.13 21.99
CA ALA A 28 -3.33 -1.32 22.78
C ALA A 28 -3.90 0.10 22.92
N ALA A 29 -3.97 0.60 24.15
CA ALA A 29 -4.37 1.97 24.39
C ALA A 29 -3.30 2.92 23.82
N VAL A 30 -3.72 3.77 22.89
CA VAL A 30 -2.89 4.82 22.30
C VAL A 30 -3.51 6.16 22.64
N GLN A 31 -2.69 7.05 23.23
CA GLN A 31 -3.12 8.43 23.46
C GLN A 31 -3.12 9.17 22.11
N THR A 32 -4.29 9.56 21.65
CA THR A 32 -4.46 10.38 20.44
C THR A 32 -4.57 11.86 20.82
N PRO A 33 -3.96 12.77 20.05
CA PRO A 33 -4.18 14.20 20.24
C PRO A 33 -5.66 14.54 20.07
N ALA A 34 -6.16 15.51 20.83
CA ALA A 34 -7.54 15.98 20.74
C ALA A 34 -7.82 16.74 19.41
N ALA A 35 -6.77 17.32 18.80
CA ALA A 35 -6.83 18.05 17.52
C ALA A 35 -5.50 17.89 16.76
N TYR A 36 -5.53 18.04 15.44
CA TYR A 36 -4.31 18.18 14.64
C TYR A 36 -3.62 19.51 14.99
N ARG A 37 -2.28 19.54 14.90
CA ARG A 37 -1.43 20.64 15.41
C ARG A 37 -1.90 22.04 14.98
N ASP A 38 -2.27 22.23 13.72
CA ASP A 38 -2.61 23.53 13.17
C ASP A 38 -4.10 23.89 13.31
N LEU A 39 -4.97 22.88 13.36
CA LEU A 39 -6.39 23.08 13.62
C LEU A 39 -6.66 23.47 15.08
N ALA A 40 -5.73 23.17 16.01
CA ALA A 40 -5.81 23.64 17.38
C ALA A 40 -5.81 25.18 17.50
N GLN A 41 -5.24 25.87 16.49
CA GLN A 41 -5.17 27.34 16.43
C GLN A 41 -6.36 27.97 15.70
N ASN A 42 -7.20 27.18 15.02
CA ASN A 42 -8.37 27.67 14.28
C ASN A 42 -9.64 26.91 14.68
N PRO A 43 -10.36 27.37 15.73
CA PRO A 43 -11.51 26.68 16.29
C PRO A 43 -12.68 26.45 15.33
N GLN A 44 -12.80 27.27 14.27
CA GLN A 44 -13.87 27.14 13.28
C GLN A 44 -13.70 25.90 12.38
N LEU A 45 -12.48 25.42 12.19
CA LEU A 45 -12.18 24.21 11.43
C LEU A 45 -12.26 22.92 12.30
N GLN A 46 -12.24 23.04 13.62
CA GLN A 46 -12.28 21.90 14.55
C GLN A 46 -13.66 21.23 14.66
N ALA A 47 -14.73 21.92 14.28
CA ALA A 47 -16.10 21.47 14.55
C ALA A 47 -16.70 20.56 13.46
N GLN A 48 -15.98 20.29 12.38
CA GLN A 48 -16.51 19.48 11.29
C GLN A 48 -16.30 17.99 11.51
N THR A 49 -17.38 17.25 11.72
CA THR A 49 -17.37 15.78 11.80
C THR A 49 -17.16 15.12 10.44
N ALA A 50 -17.49 15.83 9.35
CA ALA A 50 -17.25 15.38 7.98
C ALA A 50 -15.74 15.42 7.65
N SER A 51 -15.26 14.42 6.92
CA SER A 51 -13.88 14.38 6.42
C SER A 51 -13.89 14.41 4.89
N TYR A 52 -12.89 15.10 4.33
CA TYR A 52 -12.64 15.06 2.88
C TYR A 52 -12.40 13.62 2.38
N ALA A 53 -11.89 12.76 3.24
CA ALA A 53 -11.71 11.33 2.96
C ALA A 53 -13.04 10.53 2.86
N ASP A 54 -14.17 11.12 3.27
CA ASP A 54 -15.48 10.48 3.09
C ASP A 54 -15.96 10.53 1.63
N LEU A 55 -15.40 11.44 0.84
CA LEU A 55 -15.69 11.55 -0.57
C LEU A 55 -14.93 10.49 -1.37
N PRO A 56 -15.59 9.77 -2.26
CA PRO A 56 -14.89 8.87 -3.17
C PRO A 56 -14.00 9.69 -4.13
N TRP A 57 -12.88 9.11 -4.55
CA TRP A 57 -11.86 9.81 -5.35
C TRP A 57 -12.40 10.46 -6.64
N TRP A 58 -13.47 9.91 -7.24
CA TRP A 58 -14.09 10.49 -8.45
C TRP A 58 -14.93 11.74 -8.18
N GLN A 59 -15.28 12.02 -6.94
CA GLN A 59 -15.89 13.29 -6.53
C GLN A 59 -14.83 14.34 -6.17
N VAL A 60 -13.66 13.86 -5.73
CA VAL A 60 -12.51 14.71 -5.43
C VAL A 60 -11.82 15.19 -6.70
N PHE A 61 -11.56 14.28 -7.63
CA PHE A 61 -10.89 14.56 -8.90
C PHE A 61 -11.92 14.59 -10.02
N GLN A 62 -12.36 15.80 -10.38
CA GLN A 62 -13.47 15.99 -11.32
C GLN A 62 -13.06 15.97 -12.79
N ASP A 63 -11.74 15.92 -13.09
CA ASP A 63 -11.24 15.79 -14.47
C ASP A 63 -11.56 14.40 -15.05
N PRO A 64 -12.34 14.30 -16.16
CA PRO A 64 -12.73 13.02 -16.73
C PRO A 64 -11.54 12.17 -17.20
N LYS A 65 -10.44 12.81 -17.66
CA LYS A 65 -9.25 12.09 -18.12
C LYS A 65 -8.46 11.53 -16.95
N LEU A 66 -8.32 12.27 -15.87
CA LEU A 66 -7.73 11.75 -14.64
C LEU A 66 -8.55 10.57 -14.10
N GLN A 67 -9.87 10.67 -14.11
CA GLN A 67 -10.74 9.57 -13.69
C GLN A 67 -10.58 8.33 -14.56
N GLU A 68 -10.43 8.50 -15.88
CA GLU A 68 -10.16 7.40 -16.82
C GLU A 68 -8.81 6.72 -16.51
N LEU A 69 -7.76 7.51 -16.27
CA LEU A 69 -6.43 7.01 -15.90
C LEU A 69 -6.47 6.23 -14.59
N ILE A 70 -7.12 6.75 -13.55
CA ILE A 70 -7.25 6.06 -12.26
C ILE A 70 -8.02 4.74 -12.43
N ARG A 71 -9.16 4.73 -13.17
CA ARG A 71 -9.91 3.48 -13.42
C ARG A 71 -9.07 2.46 -14.17
N THR A 72 -8.26 2.90 -15.15
CA THR A 72 -7.36 2.03 -15.90
C THR A 72 -6.26 1.47 -15.00
N ALA A 73 -5.65 2.32 -14.17
CA ALA A 73 -4.65 1.90 -13.19
C ALA A 73 -5.20 0.86 -12.22
N LEU A 74 -6.37 1.10 -11.63
CA LEU A 74 -7.03 0.16 -10.72
C LEU A 74 -7.36 -1.20 -11.37
N LYS A 75 -7.49 -1.26 -12.70
CA LYS A 75 -7.75 -2.49 -13.43
C LYS A 75 -6.49 -3.21 -13.89
N GLN A 76 -5.43 -2.49 -14.27
CA GLN A 76 -4.31 -3.03 -15.03
C GLN A 76 -2.96 -2.94 -14.33
N ASN A 77 -2.83 -2.15 -13.25
CA ASN A 77 -1.57 -1.98 -12.54
C ASN A 77 -1.04 -3.30 -11.98
N TYR A 78 0.23 -3.60 -12.22
CA TYR A 78 0.85 -4.87 -11.81
C TYR A 78 1.07 -4.97 -10.29
N ASP A 79 1.34 -3.87 -9.59
CA ASP A 79 1.51 -3.90 -8.13
C ASP A 79 0.19 -4.25 -7.45
N LEU A 80 -0.94 -3.75 -7.98
CA LEU A 80 -2.26 -4.10 -7.48
C LEU A 80 -2.63 -5.56 -7.79
N GLN A 81 -2.26 -6.08 -8.97
CA GLN A 81 -2.41 -7.50 -9.29
C GLN A 81 -1.57 -8.36 -8.35
N LEU A 82 -0.31 -7.99 -8.11
CA LEU A 82 0.58 -8.67 -7.18
C LEU A 82 0.01 -8.67 -5.74
N ALA A 83 -0.53 -7.53 -5.28
CA ALA A 83 -1.20 -7.44 -3.98
C ALA A 83 -2.42 -8.38 -3.90
N THR A 84 -3.16 -8.52 -5.00
CA THR A 84 -4.31 -9.45 -5.07
C THR A 84 -3.86 -10.91 -4.99
N GLU A 85 -2.77 -11.29 -5.67
CA GLU A 85 -2.21 -12.64 -5.59
C GLU A 85 -1.61 -12.94 -4.21
N ARG A 86 -1.08 -11.94 -3.51
CA ARG A 86 -0.67 -12.10 -2.09
C ARG A 86 -1.84 -12.47 -1.19
N ILE A 87 -3.04 -11.91 -1.41
CA ILE A 87 -4.25 -12.31 -0.68
C ILE A 87 -4.59 -13.77 -0.99
N ASN A 88 -4.51 -14.21 -2.26
CA ASN A 88 -4.76 -15.59 -2.65
C ASN A 88 -3.76 -16.55 -1.97
N ALA A 89 -2.49 -16.17 -1.89
CA ALA A 89 -1.47 -16.92 -1.17
C ALA A 89 -1.77 -17.00 0.34
N ALA A 90 -2.15 -15.89 0.97
CA ALA A 90 -2.52 -15.86 2.39
C ALA A 90 -3.78 -16.70 2.68
N ARG A 91 -4.76 -16.69 1.79
CA ARG A 91 -5.95 -17.58 1.87
C ARG A 91 -5.58 -19.07 1.79
N ALA A 92 -4.68 -19.42 0.88
CA ALA A 92 -4.16 -20.78 0.77
C ALA A 92 -3.39 -21.19 2.04
N GLN A 93 -2.55 -20.28 2.58
CA GLN A 93 -1.83 -20.51 3.84
C GLN A 93 -2.78 -20.72 5.02
N LEU A 94 -3.84 -19.89 5.12
CA LEU A 94 -4.90 -20.10 6.12
C LEU A 94 -5.59 -21.46 5.95
N ALA A 95 -5.87 -21.89 4.73
CA ALA A 95 -6.46 -23.19 4.45
C ALA A 95 -5.54 -24.33 4.89
N ILE A 96 -4.22 -24.23 4.61
CA ILE A 96 -3.20 -25.19 5.06
C ILE A 96 -3.16 -25.24 6.60
N THR A 97 -3.09 -24.09 7.27
CA THR A 97 -3.08 -24.03 8.74
C THR A 97 -4.37 -24.62 9.34
N ARG A 98 -5.51 -24.26 8.75
CA ARG A 98 -6.83 -24.77 9.16
C ARG A 98 -6.97 -26.27 8.96
N SER A 99 -6.31 -26.86 7.96
CA SER A 99 -6.38 -28.30 7.68
C SER A 99 -5.89 -29.15 8.86
N SER A 100 -4.98 -28.61 9.68
CA SER A 100 -4.50 -29.26 10.91
C SER A 100 -5.59 -29.45 11.99
N LEU A 101 -6.72 -28.74 11.88
CA LEU A 101 -7.90 -28.92 12.75
C LEU A 101 -8.76 -30.12 12.35
N PHE A 102 -8.46 -30.81 11.25
CA PHE A 102 -9.20 -31.95 10.74
C PHE A 102 -8.32 -33.20 10.68
N PRO A 103 -8.91 -34.40 10.74
CA PRO A 103 -8.17 -35.62 10.52
C PRO A 103 -7.51 -35.64 9.15
N GLN A 104 -6.23 -36.05 9.12
CA GLN A 104 -5.47 -36.24 7.87
C GLN A 104 -5.57 -37.72 7.51
N VAL A 105 -5.92 -38.02 6.27
CA VAL A 105 -6.03 -39.39 5.77
C VAL A 105 -5.12 -39.54 4.56
N GLN A 106 -4.25 -40.56 4.58
CA GLN A 106 -3.34 -40.88 3.47
C GLN A 106 -3.45 -42.36 3.10
N GLY A 107 -3.36 -42.64 1.82
CA GLY A 107 -3.22 -43.98 1.30
C GLY A 107 -1.76 -44.33 1.03
N ASN A 108 -1.29 -45.49 1.52
CA ASN A 108 0.06 -45.96 1.26
C ASN A 108 -0.02 -47.29 0.50
N ALA A 109 0.91 -47.44 -0.44
CA ALA A 109 1.11 -48.67 -1.18
C ALA A 109 2.58 -49.07 -1.06
N ASP A 110 2.83 -50.16 -0.34
CA ASP A 110 4.17 -50.65 -0.07
C ASP A 110 4.39 -51.95 -0.85
N PHE A 111 5.41 -51.99 -1.68
CA PHE A 111 5.86 -53.17 -2.36
C PHE A 111 7.25 -53.54 -1.90
N GLY A 112 7.42 -54.79 -1.44
CA GLY A 112 8.67 -55.27 -0.96
C GLY A 112 8.86 -56.77 -1.19
N GLY A 113 10.10 -57.17 -1.17
CA GLY A 113 10.45 -58.60 -1.23
C GLY A 113 11.87 -58.83 -0.68
N GLY A 114 12.10 -60.00 -0.20
CA GLY A 114 13.38 -60.37 0.38
C GLY A 114 13.53 -61.85 0.65
N LYS A 115 14.70 -62.20 1.18
CA LYS A 115 14.97 -63.54 1.72
C LYS A 115 15.28 -63.41 3.21
N GLU A 116 14.41 -64.01 4.03
CA GLU A 116 14.66 -64.08 5.49
C GLU A 116 15.65 -65.19 5.79
N TYR A 117 16.82 -64.87 6.35
CA TYR A 117 17.88 -65.81 6.59
C TYR A 117 17.55 -66.84 7.70
N THR A 118 16.76 -66.42 8.69
CA THR A 118 16.40 -67.28 9.83
C THR A 118 15.52 -68.43 9.43
N ILE A 119 14.61 -68.25 8.46
CA ILE A 119 13.65 -69.22 7.99
C ILE A 119 13.89 -69.66 6.53
N GLN A 120 14.99 -69.21 5.90
CA GLN A 120 15.36 -69.51 4.52
C GLN A 120 14.26 -69.29 3.47
N SER A 121 13.28 -68.45 3.78
CA SER A 121 12.11 -68.19 2.93
C SER A 121 12.25 -66.91 2.12
N LYS A 122 11.86 -66.95 0.85
CA LYS A 122 11.67 -65.74 0.01
C LYS A 122 10.25 -65.27 0.18
N TYR A 123 10.09 -63.97 0.32
CA TYR A 123 8.77 -63.34 0.37
C TYR A 123 8.68 -62.16 -0.58
N ASN A 124 7.51 -61.94 -1.13
CA ASN A 124 7.12 -60.70 -1.80
C ASN A 124 5.78 -60.27 -1.20
N PHE A 125 5.61 -59.00 -0.95
CA PHE A 125 4.33 -58.45 -0.45
C PHE A 125 3.98 -57.16 -1.14
N LEU A 126 2.69 -56.95 -1.25
CA LEU A 126 2.05 -55.66 -1.59
C LEU A 126 1.15 -55.32 -0.40
N GLY A 127 1.50 -54.22 0.28
CA GLY A 127 0.67 -53.63 1.34
C GLY A 127 -0.13 -52.47 0.77
N LEU A 128 -1.42 -52.44 1.04
CA LEU A 128 -2.28 -51.29 0.76
C LEU A 128 -2.92 -50.88 2.08
N THR A 129 -2.60 -49.68 2.58
CA THR A 129 -3.12 -49.13 3.83
C THR A 129 -3.70 -47.74 3.64
N ALA A 130 -4.72 -47.41 4.40
CA ALA A 130 -5.21 -46.07 4.63
C ALA A 130 -4.93 -45.72 6.09
N ASP A 131 -4.15 -44.66 6.30
CA ASP A 131 -3.75 -44.18 7.61
C ASP A 131 -4.44 -42.87 7.90
N ALA A 132 -5.06 -42.77 9.07
CA ALA A 132 -5.69 -41.55 9.57
C ALA A 132 -4.94 -41.04 10.80
N ALA A 133 -4.66 -39.75 10.85
CA ALA A 133 -4.04 -39.08 12.00
C ALA A 133 -4.87 -37.83 12.36
N PHE A 134 -5.12 -37.64 13.65
CA PHE A 134 -5.85 -36.51 14.16
C PHE A 134 -5.24 -36.00 15.45
N GLN A 135 -4.84 -34.72 15.49
CA GLN A 135 -4.31 -34.09 16.69
C GLN A 135 -5.43 -33.39 17.46
N LEU A 136 -5.61 -33.80 18.72
CA LEU A 136 -6.59 -33.20 19.63
C LEU A 136 -6.03 -31.87 20.19
N ASP A 137 -6.75 -30.78 19.97
CA ASP A 137 -6.31 -29.43 20.37
C ASP A 137 -6.87 -29.01 21.74
N PHE A 138 -6.50 -29.73 22.82
CA PHE A 138 -7.00 -29.43 24.17
C PHE A 138 -6.47 -28.05 24.67
N PHE A 139 -5.24 -27.69 24.34
CA PHE A 139 -4.58 -26.47 24.83
C PHE A 139 -4.63 -25.32 23.83
N GLY A 140 -5.28 -25.49 22.69
CA GLY A 140 -5.55 -24.42 21.74
C GLY A 140 -4.39 -24.06 20.82
N ARG A 141 -3.36 -24.90 20.68
CA ARG A 141 -2.21 -24.67 19.79
C ARG A 141 -2.66 -24.48 18.34
N LEU A 142 -3.47 -25.38 17.82
CA LEU A 142 -3.96 -25.32 16.44
C LEU A 142 -4.98 -24.20 16.24
N ARG A 143 -5.80 -23.92 17.24
CA ARG A 143 -6.75 -22.80 17.21
C ARG A 143 -6.03 -21.44 17.24
N ARG A 144 -4.93 -21.31 18.00
CA ARG A 144 -4.11 -20.10 18.03
C ARG A 144 -3.34 -19.90 16.73
N ALA A 145 -2.77 -20.97 16.16
CA ALA A 145 -2.13 -20.89 14.84
C ALA A 145 -3.13 -20.47 13.74
N ASN A 146 -4.36 -20.99 13.78
CA ASN A 146 -5.41 -20.57 12.86
C ASN A 146 -5.87 -19.11 13.09
N GLU A 147 -5.87 -18.63 14.33
CA GLU A 147 -6.13 -17.22 14.67
C GLU A 147 -5.03 -16.32 14.11
N ALA A 148 -3.75 -16.70 14.26
CA ALA A 148 -2.62 -15.97 13.68
C ALA A 148 -2.74 -15.91 12.15
N ALA A 149 -2.89 -17.06 11.49
CA ALA A 149 -3.01 -17.10 10.02
C ALA A 149 -4.24 -16.34 9.48
N ARG A 150 -5.32 -16.26 10.24
CA ARG A 150 -6.49 -15.45 9.88
C ARG A 150 -6.18 -13.95 10.00
N ALA A 151 -5.47 -13.53 11.03
CA ALA A 151 -5.06 -12.14 11.20
C ALA A 151 -4.06 -11.72 10.11
N GLU A 152 -3.11 -12.59 9.73
CA GLU A 152 -2.20 -12.38 8.60
C GLU A 152 -2.95 -12.20 7.26
N LEU A 153 -4.00 -12.98 7.02
CA LEU A 153 -4.85 -12.78 5.85
C LEU A 153 -5.51 -11.38 5.87
N LEU A 154 -6.06 -10.96 7.01
CA LEU A 154 -6.68 -9.64 7.14
C LEU A 154 -5.65 -8.52 6.99
N ALA A 155 -4.43 -8.68 7.52
CA ALA A 155 -3.32 -7.75 7.29
C ALA A 155 -3.01 -7.62 5.79
N THR A 156 -2.94 -8.73 5.07
CA THR A 156 -2.70 -8.73 3.62
C THR A 156 -3.86 -8.07 2.83
N GLU A 157 -5.10 -8.21 3.28
CA GLU A 157 -6.26 -7.52 2.70
C GLU A 157 -6.18 -6.00 2.92
N ASP A 158 -5.77 -5.55 4.11
CA ASP A 158 -5.54 -4.14 4.42
C ASP A 158 -4.31 -3.59 3.65
N ALA A 159 -3.22 -4.36 3.53
CA ALA A 159 -2.07 -4.01 2.69
C ALA A 159 -2.45 -3.75 1.22
N ARG A 160 -3.38 -4.54 0.65
CA ARG A 160 -3.90 -4.26 -0.69
C ARG A 160 -4.63 -2.91 -0.75
N GLN A 161 -5.35 -2.53 0.29
CA GLN A 161 -6.01 -1.21 0.35
C GLN A 161 -4.98 -0.07 0.40
N VAL A 162 -3.84 -0.27 1.08
CA VAL A 162 -2.70 0.67 1.05
C VAL A 162 -2.18 0.83 -0.39
N VAL A 163 -2.03 -0.26 -1.13
CA VAL A 163 -1.61 -0.22 -2.55
C VAL A 163 -2.62 0.55 -3.41
N VAL A 164 -3.94 0.33 -3.23
CA VAL A 164 -4.99 1.09 -3.94
C VAL A 164 -4.89 2.57 -3.64
N LEU A 165 -4.81 2.95 -2.37
CA LEU A 165 -4.69 4.35 -1.93
C LEU A 165 -3.46 5.04 -2.52
N THR A 166 -2.32 4.35 -2.48
CA THR A 166 -1.06 4.84 -3.03
C THR A 166 -1.15 5.01 -4.54
N LEU A 167 -1.67 4.01 -5.27
CA LEU A 167 -1.82 4.05 -6.72
C LEU A 167 -2.72 5.21 -7.18
N VAL A 168 -3.87 5.41 -6.56
CA VAL A 168 -4.77 6.54 -6.86
C VAL A 168 -4.05 7.87 -6.67
N SER A 169 -3.30 7.99 -5.56
CA SER A 169 -2.57 9.22 -5.24
C SER A 169 -1.40 9.48 -6.19
N ASP A 170 -0.66 8.42 -6.55
CA ASP A 170 0.50 8.53 -7.44
C ASP A 170 0.07 8.90 -8.87
N VAL A 171 -1.02 8.28 -9.38
CA VAL A 171 -1.59 8.65 -10.69
C VAL A 171 -2.07 10.10 -10.68
N ALA A 172 -2.79 10.54 -9.64
CA ALA A 172 -3.26 11.92 -9.55
C ALA A 172 -2.10 12.92 -9.43
N SER A 173 -1.09 12.63 -8.61
CA SER A 173 0.09 13.49 -8.46
C SER A 173 0.89 13.61 -9.75
N ALA A 174 1.13 12.49 -10.45
CA ALA A 174 1.81 12.48 -11.73
C ALA A 174 1.03 13.25 -12.81
N TYR A 175 -0.30 13.11 -12.82
CA TYR A 175 -1.16 13.85 -13.75
C TYR A 175 -1.12 15.37 -13.52
N PHE A 176 -1.22 15.83 -12.27
CA PHE A 176 -1.08 17.26 -11.98
C PHE A 176 0.32 17.79 -12.24
N THR A 177 1.37 16.97 -12.07
CA THR A 177 2.73 17.31 -12.51
C THR A 177 2.79 17.49 -14.03
N LEU A 178 2.13 16.60 -14.79
CA LEU A 178 2.05 16.69 -16.24
C LEU A 178 1.36 17.98 -16.69
N LEU A 179 0.20 18.31 -16.12
CA LEU A 179 -0.50 19.56 -16.43
C LEU A 179 0.30 20.82 -16.04
N GLN A 180 1.07 20.74 -14.95
CA GLN A 180 1.99 21.82 -14.56
C GLN A 180 3.08 22.04 -15.62
N LEU A 181 3.70 20.99 -16.10
CA LEU A 181 4.75 21.04 -17.13
C LEU A 181 4.18 21.51 -18.47
N ASP A 182 2.98 21.07 -18.85
CA ASP A 182 2.30 21.56 -20.04
C ASP A 182 2.06 23.09 -19.97
N LEU A 183 1.63 23.61 -18.81
CA LEU A 183 1.45 25.03 -18.59
C LEU A 183 2.79 25.80 -18.67
N GLN A 184 3.85 25.27 -18.09
CA GLN A 184 5.18 25.85 -18.17
C GLN A 184 5.70 25.86 -19.61
N LEU A 185 5.47 24.80 -20.38
CA LEU A 185 5.85 24.74 -21.79
C LEU A 185 5.08 25.77 -22.62
N GLN A 186 3.78 25.92 -22.38
CA GLN A 186 2.96 26.94 -23.04
C GLN A 186 3.50 28.35 -22.74
N ILE A 187 3.73 28.71 -21.47
CA ILE A 187 4.31 29.99 -21.06
C ILE A 187 5.65 30.23 -21.75
N THR A 188 6.48 29.19 -21.85
CA THR A 188 7.78 29.24 -22.49
C THR A 188 7.64 29.53 -24.00
N HIS A 189 6.74 28.86 -24.71
CA HIS A 189 6.47 29.14 -26.14
C HIS A 189 5.95 30.56 -26.37
N ASP A 190 5.03 31.02 -25.53
CA ASP A 190 4.51 32.41 -25.61
C ASP A 190 5.61 33.43 -25.38
N THR A 191 6.51 33.14 -24.43
CA THR A 191 7.71 33.99 -24.19
C THR A 191 8.66 33.96 -25.38
N VAL A 192 8.98 32.80 -25.95
CA VAL A 192 9.81 32.66 -27.15
C VAL A 192 9.27 33.50 -28.30
N ASN A 193 7.96 33.41 -28.59
CA ASN A 193 7.30 34.17 -29.63
C ASN A 193 7.45 35.70 -29.37
N THR A 194 7.22 36.15 -28.14
CA THR A 194 7.37 37.53 -27.72
C THR A 194 8.82 38.01 -27.90
N GLN A 195 9.80 37.17 -27.54
CA GLN A 195 11.23 37.53 -27.67
C GLN A 195 11.70 37.51 -29.14
N ILE A 196 11.18 36.66 -30.01
CA ILE A 196 11.43 36.71 -31.45
C ILE A 196 11.05 38.09 -32.00
N ASP A 197 9.87 38.59 -31.65
CA ASP A 197 9.41 39.92 -32.10
C ASP A 197 10.24 41.03 -31.48
N SER A 198 10.67 40.89 -30.23
CA SER A 198 11.60 41.83 -29.58
C SER A 198 12.95 41.90 -30.28
N VAL A 199 13.54 40.76 -30.64
CA VAL A 199 14.80 40.70 -31.40
C VAL A 199 14.65 41.31 -32.79
N LYS A 200 13.55 41.04 -33.51
CA LYS A 200 13.27 41.66 -34.82
C LYS A 200 13.20 43.19 -34.72
N LEU A 201 12.42 43.68 -33.72
CA LEU A 201 12.28 45.11 -33.50
C LEU A 201 13.61 45.79 -33.16
N THR A 202 14.42 45.18 -32.30
CA THR A 202 15.71 45.73 -31.87
C THR A 202 16.71 45.73 -33.03
N ASN A 203 16.72 44.72 -33.90
CA ASN A 203 17.54 44.73 -35.12
C ASN A 203 17.12 45.85 -36.07
N LEU A 204 15.80 46.01 -36.33
CA LEU A 204 15.31 47.11 -37.15
C LEU A 204 15.75 48.48 -36.61
N ARG A 205 15.71 48.66 -35.30
CA ARG A 205 16.19 49.90 -34.63
C ARG A 205 17.70 50.09 -34.74
N LEU A 206 18.48 49.01 -34.71
CA LEU A 206 19.93 49.08 -34.96
C LEU A 206 20.21 49.55 -36.40
N ASP A 207 19.51 49.00 -37.39
CA ASP A 207 19.65 49.35 -38.79
C ASP A 207 19.32 50.82 -39.06
N HIS A 208 18.42 51.40 -38.26
CA HIS A 208 18.08 52.82 -38.29
C HIS A 208 18.90 53.67 -37.33
N GLY A 209 19.94 53.15 -36.66
CA GLY A 209 20.85 53.87 -35.78
C GLY A 209 20.26 54.31 -34.44
N VAL A 210 19.08 53.78 -34.03
CA VAL A 210 18.39 54.12 -32.77
C VAL A 210 18.59 53.10 -31.65
N ALA A 211 19.23 51.95 -31.93
CA ALA A 211 19.62 50.95 -30.93
C ALA A 211 21.10 50.58 -31.11
N THR A 212 21.68 49.98 -30.09
CA THR A 212 23.07 49.51 -30.11
C THR A 212 23.15 48.01 -30.42
N LYS A 213 24.31 47.52 -30.86
CA LYS A 213 24.57 46.09 -31.00
C LYS A 213 24.44 45.36 -29.66
N LEU A 214 24.70 46.05 -28.55
CA LEU A 214 24.50 45.52 -27.20
C LEU A 214 23.04 45.21 -26.92
N ASP A 215 22.11 46.09 -27.30
CA ASP A 215 20.66 45.87 -27.13
C ASP A 215 20.19 44.64 -27.88
N VAL A 216 20.68 44.43 -29.12
CA VAL A 216 20.37 43.23 -29.92
C VAL A 216 20.88 41.95 -29.24
N LEU A 217 22.13 41.96 -28.76
CA LEU A 217 22.73 40.81 -28.11
C LEU A 217 22.01 40.45 -26.78
N GLN A 218 21.57 41.46 -26.04
CA GLN A 218 20.77 41.26 -24.82
C GLN A 218 19.39 40.67 -25.13
N ALA A 219 18.71 41.17 -26.18
CA ALA A 219 17.44 40.56 -26.63
C ALA A 219 17.63 39.12 -27.09
N GLN A 220 18.71 38.85 -27.86
CA GLN A 220 19.04 37.52 -28.32
C GLN A 220 19.32 36.57 -27.15
N GLN A 221 20.05 37.01 -26.12
CA GLN A 221 20.31 36.21 -24.92
C GLN A 221 19.03 35.78 -24.20
N VAL A 222 18.01 36.65 -24.10
CA VAL A 222 16.72 36.30 -23.48
C VAL A 222 15.99 35.28 -24.31
N LEU A 223 15.99 35.44 -25.64
CA LEU A 223 15.39 34.44 -26.57
C LEU A 223 16.09 33.10 -26.45
N ASP A 224 17.42 33.06 -26.44
CA ASP A 224 18.19 31.81 -26.36
C ASP A 224 17.96 31.12 -25.02
N THR A 225 17.82 31.87 -23.92
CA THR A 225 17.49 31.34 -22.60
C THR A 225 16.11 30.71 -22.59
N ALA A 226 15.10 31.33 -23.18
CA ALA A 226 13.74 30.76 -23.28
C ALA A 226 13.72 29.52 -24.19
N ASN A 227 14.40 29.57 -25.34
CA ASN A 227 14.52 28.44 -26.26
C ASN A 227 15.21 27.22 -25.63
N ALA A 228 16.18 27.41 -24.73
CA ALA A 228 16.87 26.33 -24.05
C ALA A 228 15.95 25.59 -23.06
N GLN A 229 14.89 26.22 -22.56
CA GLN A 229 13.94 25.59 -21.66
C GLN A 229 12.95 24.66 -22.38
N VAL A 230 12.63 24.91 -23.66
CA VAL A 230 11.68 24.10 -24.43
C VAL A 230 12.06 22.61 -24.44
N PRO A 231 13.25 22.20 -24.90
CA PRO A 231 13.61 20.79 -24.95
C PRO A 231 13.73 20.15 -23.56
N ASP A 232 14.06 20.93 -22.52
CA ASP A 232 14.11 20.41 -21.17
C ASP A 232 12.69 20.12 -20.60
N LEU A 233 11.72 21.00 -20.85
CA LEU A 233 10.32 20.79 -20.49
C LEU A 233 9.71 19.62 -21.29
N GLU A 234 9.98 19.53 -22.59
CA GLU A 234 9.53 18.38 -23.42
C GLU A 234 10.09 17.06 -22.90
N ARG A 235 11.35 17.02 -22.50
CA ARG A 235 11.98 15.86 -21.87
C ARG A 235 11.28 15.49 -20.56
N GLN A 236 11.00 16.47 -19.69
CA GLN A 236 10.31 16.24 -18.42
C GLN A 236 8.88 15.72 -18.65
N ILE A 237 8.14 16.30 -19.60
CA ILE A 237 6.81 15.85 -20.00
C ILE A 237 6.84 14.39 -20.42
N ALA A 238 7.76 14.02 -21.33
CA ALA A 238 7.89 12.65 -21.79
C ALA A 238 8.22 11.67 -20.64
N GLN A 239 9.06 12.08 -19.68
CA GLN A 239 9.37 11.27 -18.51
C GLN A 239 8.16 11.06 -17.60
N VAL A 240 7.34 12.08 -17.37
CA VAL A 240 6.12 11.97 -16.56
C VAL A 240 5.06 11.12 -17.29
N GLU A 241 4.93 11.26 -18.62
CA GLU A 241 4.05 10.41 -19.43
C GLU A 241 4.46 8.93 -19.33
N ASN A 242 5.75 8.63 -19.36
CA ASN A 242 6.27 7.28 -19.17
C ASN A 242 5.92 6.75 -17.76
N ALA A 243 6.06 7.59 -16.73
CA ALA A 243 5.71 7.20 -15.36
C ALA A 243 4.20 6.92 -15.23
N ILE A 244 3.33 7.77 -15.79
CA ILE A 244 1.88 7.54 -15.81
C ILE A 244 1.56 6.25 -16.59
N SER A 245 2.20 6.02 -17.73
CA SER A 245 2.00 4.80 -18.52
C SER A 245 2.29 3.55 -17.71
N ILE A 246 3.37 3.54 -16.93
CA ILE A 246 3.72 2.42 -16.03
C ILE A 246 2.67 2.27 -14.92
N LEU A 247 2.25 3.36 -14.30
CA LEU A 247 1.23 3.34 -13.24
C LEU A 247 -0.11 2.77 -13.74
N VAL A 248 -0.49 3.05 -14.99
CA VAL A 248 -1.71 2.50 -15.58
C VAL A 248 -1.53 1.09 -16.19
N GLY A 249 -0.32 0.52 -16.08
CA GLY A 249 -0.02 -0.84 -16.56
C GLY A 249 0.23 -0.94 -18.07
N ASN A 250 0.57 0.18 -18.73
CA ASN A 250 0.85 0.25 -20.15
C ASN A 250 2.35 0.45 -20.44
N TYR A 251 2.76 0.14 -21.66
CA TYR A 251 4.06 0.59 -22.16
C TYR A 251 4.09 2.11 -22.34
N PRO A 252 5.29 2.75 -22.29
CA PRO A 252 5.45 4.18 -22.50
C PRO A 252 4.71 4.70 -23.75
N GLN A 253 3.83 5.67 -23.54
CA GLN A 253 3.02 6.30 -24.58
C GLN A 253 2.59 7.70 -24.17
N ASN A 254 2.11 8.48 -25.13
CA ASN A 254 1.54 9.80 -24.85
C ASN A 254 0.26 9.66 -23.99
N VAL A 255 0.12 10.54 -23.03
CA VAL A 255 -1.03 10.59 -22.13
C VAL A 255 -1.99 11.69 -22.58
N ALA A 256 -3.27 11.35 -22.74
CA ALA A 256 -4.30 12.35 -23.07
C ALA A 256 -4.55 13.30 -21.90
N ARG A 257 -4.66 14.61 -22.20
CA ARG A 257 -4.99 15.66 -21.22
C ARG A 257 -6.50 15.90 -21.22
N GLY A 258 -7.00 16.26 -20.03
CA GLY A 258 -8.36 16.76 -19.85
C GLY A 258 -8.37 18.30 -19.79
N LEU A 259 -8.84 18.83 -18.66
CA LEU A 259 -8.85 20.27 -18.44
C LEU A 259 -7.44 20.81 -18.20
N PRO A 260 -7.07 21.98 -18.77
CA PRO A 260 -5.84 22.67 -18.43
C PRO A 260 -5.74 22.95 -16.92
N LEU A 261 -4.50 23.05 -16.39
CA LEU A 261 -4.27 23.27 -14.95
C LEU A 261 -4.99 24.53 -14.43
N VAL A 262 -5.14 25.55 -15.26
CA VAL A 262 -5.80 26.82 -14.89
C VAL A 262 -7.32 26.71 -14.78
N GLU A 263 -7.93 25.72 -15.41
CA GLU A 263 -9.36 25.45 -15.43
C GLU A 263 -9.79 24.37 -14.43
N GLN A 264 -8.81 23.71 -13.81
CA GLN A 264 -9.07 22.75 -12.74
C GLN A 264 -9.70 23.45 -11.53
N THR A 265 -10.71 22.82 -10.93
CA THR A 265 -11.40 23.37 -9.75
C THR A 265 -10.83 22.77 -8.46
N LEU A 266 -10.47 23.62 -7.53
CA LEU A 266 -10.15 23.23 -6.16
C LEU A 266 -11.41 23.22 -5.30
N PRO A 267 -11.55 22.27 -4.38
CA PRO A 267 -12.64 22.34 -3.41
C PRO A 267 -12.48 23.59 -2.52
N PRO A 268 -13.57 24.31 -2.20
CA PRO A 268 -13.50 25.57 -1.46
C PRO A 268 -12.98 25.41 -0.03
N GLU A 269 -13.28 24.28 0.62
CA GLU A 269 -12.80 23.91 1.96
C GLU A 269 -12.53 22.40 2.03
N VAL A 270 -11.49 22.02 2.76
CA VAL A 270 -11.11 20.62 2.98
C VAL A 270 -11.22 20.28 4.47
N PRO A 271 -12.38 19.72 4.91
CA PRO A 271 -12.54 19.32 6.29
C PRO A 271 -11.65 18.12 6.63
N ALA A 272 -10.86 18.25 7.68
CA ALA A 272 -9.91 17.19 8.11
C ALA A 272 -10.57 16.03 8.87
N GLY A 273 -11.79 16.20 9.37
CA GLY A 273 -12.46 15.22 10.23
C GLY A 273 -11.88 15.14 11.64
N LEU A 274 -12.36 14.18 12.44
CA LEU A 274 -11.89 13.97 13.80
C LEU A 274 -10.56 13.19 13.83
N PRO A 275 -9.60 13.57 14.67
CA PRO A 275 -8.33 12.85 14.79
C PRO A 275 -8.49 11.37 15.12
N SER A 276 -9.46 10.99 15.94
CA SER A 276 -9.72 9.60 16.31
C SER A 276 -10.20 8.72 15.15
N SER A 277 -10.86 9.29 14.14
CA SER A 277 -11.38 8.53 13.00
C SER A 277 -10.29 7.98 12.08
N ILE A 278 -9.11 8.56 12.11
CA ILE A 278 -7.97 8.12 11.28
C ILE A 278 -7.52 6.70 11.62
N ILE A 279 -7.60 6.31 12.91
CA ILE A 279 -7.17 4.99 13.38
C ILE A 279 -8.03 3.87 12.77
N GLU A 280 -9.30 4.17 12.50
CA GLU A 280 -10.23 3.19 11.93
C GLU A 280 -10.26 3.22 10.40
N ARG A 281 -9.90 4.37 9.80
CA ARG A 281 -10.00 4.60 8.35
C ARG A 281 -8.74 4.19 7.60
N ARG A 282 -7.56 4.47 8.15
CA ARG A 282 -6.31 4.22 7.42
C ARG A 282 -6.00 2.73 7.35
N PRO A 283 -5.86 2.19 6.14
CA PRO A 283 -5.60 0.76 5.97
C PRO A 283 -4.22 0.33 6.47
N ASP A 284 -3.20 1.20 6.46
CA ASP A 284 -1.87 0.92 7.02
C ASP A 284 -1.87 0.76 8.55
N ILE A 285 -2.73 1.50 9.26
CA ILE A 285 -2.92 1.31 10.70
C ILE A 285 -3.64 0.00 10.99
N ARG A 286 -4.65 -0.34 10.18
CA ARG A 286 -5.39 -1.60 10.29
C ARG A 286 -4.50 -2.80 9.98
N GLU A 287 -3.65 -2.72 8.96
CA GLU A 287 -2.62 -3.71 8.64
C GLU A 287 -1.74 -3.98 9.86
N ALA A 288 -1.14 -2.94 10.45
CA ALA A 288 -0.29 -3.07 11.63
C ALA A 288 -1.05 -3.62 12.86
N GLU A 289 -2.34 -3.33 13.01
CA GLU A 289 -3.18 -3.92 14.06
C GLU A 289 -3.40 -5.41 13.84
N GLN A 290 -3.66 -5.85 12.60
CA GLN A 290 -3.83 -7.26 12.26
C GLN A 290 -2.52 -8.05 12.46
N GLU A 291 -1.36 -7.48 12.11
CA GLU A 291 -0.06 -8.07 12.41
C GLU A 291 0.17 -8.24 13.93
N LEU A 292 -0.25 -7.25 14.71
CA LEU A 292 -0.19 -7.34 16.18
C LEU A 292 -1.12 -8.45 16.71
N ILE A 293 -2.31 -8.63 16.15
CA ILE A 293 -3.22 -9.72 16.49
C ILE A 293 -2.58 -11.08 16.18
N ALA A 294 -1.94 -11.22 15.02
CA ALA A 294 -1.22 -12.43 14.62
C ALA A 294 -0.09 -12.76 15.61
N ALA A 295 0.78 -11.78 15.89
CA ALA A 295 1.89 -11.96 16.84
C ALA A 295 1.40 -12.29 18.27
N ASN A 296 0.27 -11.71 18.72
CA ASN A 296 -0.32 -12.05 19.99
C ASN A 296 -0.83 -13.50 20.03
N ALA A 297 -1.38 -14.00 18.92
CA ALA A 297 -1.85 -15.39 18.83
C ALA A 297 -0.65 -16.38 18.85
N GLU A 298 0.49 -16.04 18.25
CA GLU A 298 1.71 -16.84 18.25
C GLU A 298 2.27 -17.08 19.66
N ILE A 299 2.11 -16.14 20.61
CA ILE A 299 2.42 -16.39 22.03
C ILE A 299 1.61 -17.59 22.54
N GLY A 300 0.34 -17.68 22.14
CA GLY A 300 -0.52 -18.80 22.51
C GLY A 300 -0.05 -20.13 21.91
N VAL A 301 0.43 -20.12 20.65
CA VAL A 301 1.05 -21.28 20.00
C VAL A 301 2.29 -21.74 20.77
N ALA A 302 3.20 -20.81 21.07
CA ALA A 302 4.43 -21.11 21.82
C ALA A 302 4.15 -21.62 23.24
N LYS A 303 3.21 -21.00 23.96
CA LYS A 303 2.78 -21.46 25.29
C LYS A 303 2.15 -22.85 25.26
N ALA A 304 1.36 -23.16 24.24
CA ALA A 304 0.70 -24.45 24.12
C ALA A 304 1.71 -25.61 23.90
N GLN A 305 2.92 -25.35 23.42
CA GLN A 305 3.97 -26.34 23.25
C GLN A 305 4.51 -26.90 24.61
N PHE A 306 4.29 -26.19 25.71
CA PHE A 306 4.67 -26.68 27.04
C PHE A 306 3.72 -27.77 27.57
N PHE A 307 2.58 -27.98 26.95
CA PHE A 307 1.55 -28.92 27.39
C PHE A 307 1.59 -30.21 26.57
N PRO A 308 1.01 -31.31 27.12
CA PRO A 308 0.94 -32.59 26.41
C PRO A 308 0.23 -32.47 25.06
N GLN A 309 0.82 -33.04 24.03
CA GLN A 309 0.20 -33.19 22.72
C GLN A 309 -0.44 -34.58 22.62
N ILE A 310 -1.70 -34.62 22.22
CA ILE A 310 -2.47 -35.85 22.11
C ILE A 310 -2.83 -36.06 20.65
N SER A 311 -2.38 -37.16 20.07
CA SER A 311 -2.72 -37.55 18.70
C SER A 311 -3.45 -38.88 18.69
N LEU A 312 -4.47 -38.97 17.86
CA LEU A 312 -5.18 -40.20 17.54
C LEU A 312 -4.69 -40.69 16.18
N THR A 313 -4.43 -41.99 16.10
CA THR A 313 -4.05 -42.64 14.84
C THR A 313 -4.94 -43.85 14.57
N GLY A 314 -5.17 -44.11 13.29
CA GLY A 314 -5.90 -45.30 12.85
C GLY A 314 -5.33 -45.76 11.52
N SER A 315 -5.17 -47.02 11.33
CA SER A 315 -4.73 -47.63 10.09
C SER A 315 -5.66 -48.81 9.73
N GLY A 316 -5.99 -48.93 8.47
CA GLY A 316 -6.75 -50.05 7.94
C GLY A 316 -6.34 -50.40 6.52
N GLY A 317 -6.25 -51.67 6.20
CA GLY A 317 -5.81 -52.08 4.86
C GLY A 317 -5.71 -53.58 4.69
N GLY A 318 -4.94 -53.99 3.72
CA GLY A 318 -4.64 -55.38 3.43
C GLY A 318 -3.22 -55.59 2.94
N ALA A 319 -2.67 -56.75 3.27
CA ALA A 319 -1.41 -57.21 2.71
C ALA A 319 -1.62 -58.42 1.82
N PHE A 320 -1.04 -58.39 0.64
CA PHE A 320 -1.08 -59.46 -0.37
C PHE A 320 0.37 -59.93 -0.59
N GLY A 321 0.62 -61.24 -0.43
CA GLY A 321 1.98 -61.70 -0.63
C GLY A 321 2.12 -63.20 -0.86
N ARG A 322 3.23 -63.62 -1.42
CA ARG A 322 3.63 -65.03 -1.56
C ARG A 322 4.88 -65.29 -0.74
N SER A 323 4.82 -66.26 0.17
CA SER A 323 5.94 -66.80 0.87
C SER A 323 5.86 -68.33 0.83
N SER A 324 6.99 -69.03 0.71
CA SER A 324 7.03 -70.50 0.71
C SER A 324 6.57 -71.14 2.04
N ILE A 325 6.62 -70.39 3.14
CA ILE A 325 6.09 -70.80 4.46
C ILE A 325 4.68 -70.29 4.68
N PHE A 326 4.30 -69.20 4.05
CA PHE A 326 2.98 -68.61 4.19
C PHE A 326 1.95 -69.06 3.13
N THR A 327 2.34 -69.98 2.20
CA THR A 327 1.42 -70.43 1.12
C THR A 327 0.15 -71.09 1.63
N SER A 328 0.15 -71.59 2.87
CA SER A 328 -1.08 -72.08 3.50
C SER A 328 -1.87 -71.06 4.32
N MET A 329 -1.24 -69.94 4.72
CA MET A 329 -1.88 -68.87 5.51
C MET A 329 -2.28 -67.63 4.73
N MET A 330 -1.66 -67.39 3.57
CA MET A 330 -1.85 -66.15 2.80
C MET A 330 -2.54 -66.30 1.45
N SER A 331 -3.28 -67.39 1.24
CA SER A 331 -4.29 -67.42 0.17
C SER A 331 -5.56 -66.63 0.52
N SER A 332 -5.64 -66.04 1.70
CA SER A 332 -6.70 -65.14 2.15
C SER A 332 -6.18 -63.72 2.36
N GLN A 333 -6.90 -62.75 1.85
CA GLN A 333 -6.73 -61.32 2.17
C GLN A 333 -6.66 -61.13 3.69
N LEU A 334 -5.47 -60.83 4.22
CA LEU A 334 -5.35 -60.46 5.62
C LEU A 334 -5.71 -58.97 5.73
N GLY A 335 -6.92 -58.70 6.21
CA GLY A 335 -7.31 -57.38 6.67
C GLY A 335 -6.45 -57.00 7.89
N ILE A 336 -5.73 -55.88 7.79
CA ILE A 336 -4.93 -55.32 8.86
C ILE A 336 -5.63 -54.06 9.33
N TRP A 337 -5.83 -53.91 10.62
CA TRP A 337 -6.29 -52.65 11.20
C TRP A 337 -5.62 -52.40 12.56
N SER A 338 -5.38 -51.12 12.83
CA SER A 338 -4.89 -50.70 14.12
C SER A 338 -5.47 -49.32 14.49
N TYR A 339 -5.55 -49.06 15.75
CA TYR A 339 -5.84 -47.74 16.26
C TYR A 339 -4.99 -47.46 17.49
N GLY A 340 -4.69 -46.16 17.72
CA GLY A 340 -3.87 -45.78 18.86
C GLY A 340 -4.14 -44.34 19.28
N ALA A 341 -3.79 -44.06 20.51
CA ALA A 341 -3.69 -42.71 21.02
C ALA A 341 -2.30 -42.49 21.60
N THR A 342 -1.62 -41.44 21.19
CA THR A 342 -0.28 -41.10 21.70
C THR A 342 -0.38 -39.80 22.45
N VAL A 343 0.20 -39.78 23.67
CA VAL A 343 0.37 -38.56 24.48
C VAL A 343 1.87 -38.28 24.56
N SER A 344 2.30 -37.15 24.06
CA SER A 344 3.70 -36.72 24.09
C SER A 344 3.83 -35.47 24.93
N GLN A 345 4.63 -35.49 25.98
CA GLN A 345 4.94 -34.38 26.85
C GLN A 345 6.44 -34.11 26.82
N PRO A 346 6.90 -32.93 26.34
CA PRO A 346 8.30 -32.54 26.46
C PRO A 346 8.69 -32.36 27.93
N ILE A 347 9.74 -33.05 28.40
CA ILE A 347 10.23 -32.94 29.80
C ILE A 347 11.49 -32.09 29.83
N PHE A 348 12.43 -32.33 28.93
CA PHE A 348 13.67 -31.57 28.83
C PHE A 348 13.96 -31.27 27.35
N THR A 349 14.09 -29.97 27.03
CA THR A 349 14.29 -29.50 25.66
C THR A 349 15.50 -28.57 25.53
N GLY A 350 16.40 -28.52 26.54
CA GLY A 350 17.55 -27.64 26.51
C GLY A 350 17.20 -26.18 26.27
N ASP A 351 16.17 -25.66 26.98
CA ASP A 351 15.61 -24.30 26.90
C ASP A 351 14.91 -23.93 25.56
N ALA A 352 14.78 -24.85 24.59
CA ALA A 352 14.16 -24.53 23.29
C ALA A 352 12.73 -24.00 23.44
N LEU A 353 11.91 -24.57 24.30
CA LEU A 353 10.53 -24.09 24.51
C LEU A 353 10.47 -22.71 25.18
N ARG A 354 11.37 -22.44 26.13
CA ARG A 354 11.48 -21.11 26.75
C ARG A 354 11.97 -20.07 25.74
N GLY A 355 12.97 -20.42 24.94
CA GLY A 355 13.47 -19.59 23.86
C GLY A 355 12.38 -19.23 22.86
N ASN A 356 11.57 -20.21 22.39
CA ASN A 356 10.46 -19.98 21.49
C ASN A 356 9.37 -19.07 22.11
N LEU A 357 9.08 -19.25 23.40
CA LEU A 357 8.13 -18.35 24.09
C LEU A 357 8.68 -16.91 24.17
N HIS A 358 9.93 -16.74 24.57
CA HIS A 358 10.56 -15.40 24.62
C HIS A 358 10.67 -14.75 23.25
N LEU A 359 10.92 -15.55 22.20
CA LEU A 359 10.88 -15.07 20.81
C LEU A 359 9.50 -14.50 20.49
N ALA A 360 8.44 -15.29 20.65
CA ALA A 360 7.06 -14.86 20.37
C ALA A 360 6.63 -13.64 21.21
N GLU A 361 7.03 -13.58 22.49
CA GLU A 361 6.77 -12.41 23.35
C GLU A 361 7.52 -11.16 22.86
N SER A 362 8.73 -11.32 22.32
CA SER A 362 9.53 -10.22 21.77
C SER A 362 8.96 -9.75 20.43
N GLU A 363 8.52 -10.65 19.57
CA GLU A 363 7.85 -10.34 18.30
C GLU A 363 6.53 -9.58 18.54
N GLN A 364 5.74 -10.01 19.52
CA GLN A 364 4.51 -9.28 19.91
C GLN A 364 4.83 -7.87 20.41
N LYS A 365 5.89 -7.67 21.21
CA LYS A 365 6.32 -6.33 21.64
C LYS A 365 6.79 -5.47 20.46
N GLN A 366 7.48 -6.05 19.48
CA GLN A 366 7.85 -5.36 18.24
C GLN A 366 6.60 -4.92 17.47
N ALA A 367 5.61 -5.82 17.33
CA ALA A 367 4.33 -5.49 16.66
C ALA A 367 3.56 -4.36 17.38
N VAL A 368 3.56 -4.33 18.74
CA VAL A 368 3.00 -3.19 19.51
C VAL A 368 3.70 -1.88 19.18
N ILE A 369 5.03 -1.90 19.07
CA ILE A 369 5.82 -0.70 18.73
C ILE A 369 5.50 -0.28 17.29
N ALA A 370 5.47 -1.21 16.34
CA ALA A 370 5.14 -0.95 14.93
C ALA A 370 3.73 -0.34 14.79
N TYR A 371 2.73 -0.89 15.48
CA TYR A 371 1.37 -0.33 15.52
C TYR A 371 1.35 1.12 16.05
N LYS A 372 2.06 1.39 17.16
CA LYS A 372 2.17 2.76 17.68
C LYS A 372 2.89 3.71 16.73
N GLN A 373 3.93 3.23 16.05
CA GLN A 373 4.64 4.02 15.02
C GLN A 373 3.76 4.30 13.80
N ALA A 374 2.95 3.35 13.34
CA ALA A 374 2.00 3.57 12.25
C ALA A 374 1.01 4.69 12.61
N ILE A 375 0.44 4.67 13.81
CA ILE A 375 -0.44 5.74 14.30
C ILE A 375 0.31 7.08 14.35
N GLN A 376 1.51 7.12 14.93
CA GLN A 376 2.30 8.35 15.03
C GLN A 376 2.61 8.94 13.65
N ARG A 377 3.02 8.10 12.69
CA ARG A 377 3.26 8.53 11.30
C ARG A 377 1.99 9.07 10.66
N ALA A 378 0.86 8.40 10.85
CA ALA A 378 -0.42 8.85 10.31
C ALA A 378 -0.82 10.25 10.81
N PHE A 379 -0.61 10.55 12.07
CA PHE A 379 -0.84 11.90 12.61
C PHE A 379 0.14 12.93 12.05
N GLY A 380 1.42 12.55 11.87
CA GLY A 380 2.42 13.37 11.20
C GLY A 380 2.02 13.70 9.76
N ASP A 381 1.69 12.66 8.98
CA ASP A 381 1.27 12.80 7.57
C ASP A 381 0.09 13.77 7.40
N VAL A 382 -0.92 13.66 8.27
CA VAL A 382 -2.08 14.59 8.21
C VAL A 382 -1.70 16.00 8.59
N SER A 383 -0.91 16.18 9.67
CA SER A 383 -0.46 17.52 10.06
C SER A 383 0.36 18.16 8.94
N ASP A 384 1.32 17.43 8.36
CA ASP A 384 2.16 17.93 7.27
C ASP A 384 1.34 18.26 6.00
N ALA A 385 0.37 17.40 5.66
CA ALA A 385 -0.50 17.60 4.50
C ALA A 385 -1.43 18.82 4.69
N LEU A 386 -1.99 19.02 5.90
CA LEU A 386 -2.82 20.19 6.22
C LEU A 386 -2.04 21.50 6.14
N ILE A 387 -0.84 21.54 6.76
CA ILE A 387 0.06 22.68 6.70
C ILE A 387 0.46 22.93 5.25
N GLY A 388 0.86 21.87 4.54
CA GLY A 388 1.25 21.93 3.13
C GLY A 388 0.18 22.58 2.28
N TYR A 389 -1.06 22.07 2.34
CA TYR A 389 -2.18 22.62 1.58
C TYR A 389 -2.43 24.11 1.88
N GLN A 390 -2.52 24.48 3.16
CA GLN A 390 -2.77 25.87 3.55
C GLN A 390 -1.65 26.83 3.10
N LYS A 391 -0.39 26.42 3.26
CA LYS A 391 0.75 27.28 2.93
C LYS A 391 0.99 27.39 1.42
N LEU A 392 0.83 26.28 0.69
CA LEU A 392 0.95 26.31 -0.77
C LEU A 392 -0.18 27.12 -1.43
N HIS A 393 -1.39 27.08 -0.88
CA HIS A 393 -2.45 28.00 -1.29
C HIS A 393 -2.06 29.47 -1.10
N GLN A 394 -1.48 29.83 0.06
CA GLN A 394 -1.00 31.20 0.32
C GLN A 394 0.12 31.59 -0.65
N VAL A 395 1.07 30.70 -0.93
CA VAL A 395 2.15 30.91 -1.90
C VAL A 395 1.57 31.20 -3.28
N ARG A 396 0.69 30.33 -3.80
CA ARG A 396 0.06 30.54 -5.11
C ARG A 396 -0.67 31.88 -5.23
N VAL A 397 -1.40 32.30 -4.18
CA VAL A 397 -2.09 33.59 -4.17
C VAL A 397 -1.09 34.74 -4.28
N ARG A 398 0.08 34.66 -3.60
CA ARG A 398 1.13 35.67 -3.68
C ARG A 398 1.84 35.68 -5.04
N ASP A 399 2.13 34.51 -5.59
CA ASP A 399 2.72 34.39 -6.93
C ASP A 399 1.78 34.95 -8.00
N GLN A 400 0.46 34.70 -7.87
CA GLN A 400 -0.53 35.28 -8.78
C GLN A 400 -0.54 36.81 -8.74
N GLN A 401 -0.43 37.39 -7.53
CA GLN A 401 -0.34 38.83 -7.38
C GLN A 401 0.96 39.36 -7.99
N SER A 402 2.09 38.68 -7.74
CA SER A 402 3.39 39.04 -8.30
C SER A 402 3.37 39.05 -9.84
N VAL A 403 2.76 38.06 -10.47
CA VAL A 403 2.62 38.01 -11.93
C VAL A 403 1.77 39.19 -12.42
N ALA A 404 0.66 39.54 -11.77
CA ALA A 404 -0.17 40.66 -12.16
C ALA A 404 0.60 42.01 -12.07
N ASP A 405 1.36 42.20 -11.00
CA ASP A 405 2.17 43.40 -10.79
C ASP A 405 3.31 43.51 -11.84
N LEU A 406 3.95 42.38 -12.18
CA LEU A 406 5.01 42.33 -13.19
C LEU A 406 4.48 42.54 -14.61
N GLN A 407 3.28 42.02 -14.93
CA GLN A 407 2.60 42.27 -16.22
C GLN A 407 2.37 43.76 -16.42
N GLU A 408 1.90 44.47 -15.38
CA GLU A 408 1.69 45.91 -15.43
C GLU A 408 3.01 46.66 -15.51
N SER A 409 4.04 46.21 -14.76
CA SER A 409 5.40 46.79 -14.83
C SER A 409 5.97 46.69 -16.24
N VAL A 410 5.89 45.53 -16.88
CA VAL A 410 6.35 45.32 -18.27
C VAL A 410 5.57 46.18 -19.24
N ARG A 411 4.27 46.32 -19.05
CA ARG A 411 3.42 47.21 -19.88
C ARG A 411 3.89 48.68 -19.77
N LEU A 412 4.15 49.17 -18.57
CA LEU A 412 4.61 50.53 -18.31
C LEU A 412 6.03 50.75 -18.83
N SER A 413 6.96 49.83 -18.61
CA SER A 413 8.35 49.91 -19.14
C SER A 413 8.35 49.98 -20.67
N ASN A 414 7.50 49.19 -21.33
CA ASN A 414 7.33 49.24 -22.78
C ASN A 414 6.81 50.60 -23.27
N LEU A 415 5.84 51.22 -22.56
CA LEU A 415 5.36 52.58 -22.90
C LEU A 415 6.44 53.62 -22.74
N ARG A 416 7.20 53.59 -21.64
CA ARG A 416 8.35 54.53 -21.38
C ARG A 416 9.43 54.35 -22.43
N TYR A 417 9.76 53.11 -22.80
CA TYR A 417 10.76 52.84 -23.85
C TYR A 417 10.32 53.38 -25.22
N LYS A 418 9.04 53.15 -25.61
CA LYS A 418 8.48 53.71 -26.83
C LYS A 418 8.47 55.24 -26.83
N GLY A 419 8.28 55.85 -25.66
CA GLY A 419 8.35 57.28 -25.46
C GLY A 419 9.78 57.85 -25.34
N GLY A 420 10.81 57.02 -25.40
CA GLY A 420 12.24 57.45 -25.33
C GLY A 420 12.66 57.87 -23.92
N THR A 421 11.93 57.57 -22.87
CA THR A 421 12.20 58.02 -21.49
C THR A 421 12.91 56.95 -20.64
N THR A 422 13.19 55.77 -21.19
CA THR A 422 13.97 54.71 -20.52
C THR A 422 14.79 53.90 -21.53
N THR A 423 15.73 53.11 -21.01
CA THR A 423 16.57 52.21 -21.83
C THR A 423 15.84 50.89 -22.11
N TYR A 424 16.25 50.18 -23.15
CA TYR A 424 15.71 48.85 -23.47
C TYR A 424 16.00 47.83 -22.38
N LEU A 425 17.06 47.99 -21.61
CA LEU A 425 17.43 47.13 -20.49
C LEU A 425 16.31 47.05 -19.44
N GLU A 426 15.60 48.16 -19.15
CA GLU A 426 14.48 48.16 -18.20
C GLU A 426 13.32 47.23 -18.68
N VAL A 427 13.06 47.25 -19.99
CA VAL A 427 12.06 46.36 -20.60
C VAL A 427 12.48 44.88 -20.50
N LEU A 428 13.74 44.59 -20.86
CA LEU A 428 14.27 43.22 -20.80
C LEU A 428 14.29 42.66 -19.38
N ASP A 429 14.67 43.47 -18.39
CA ASP A 429 14.67 43.03 -16.98
C ASP A 429 13.25 42.73 -16.49
N GLY A 430 12.29 43.60 -16.85
CA GLY A 430 10.88 43.36 -16.58
C GLY A 430 10.37 42.08 -17.23
N GLN A 431 10.70 41.83 -18.50
CA GLN A 431 10.29 40.61 -19.22
C GLN A 431 10.91 39.35 -18.63
N ARG A 432 12.18 39.35 -18.22
CA ARG A 432 12.84 38.24 -17.55
C ARG A 432 12.16 37.91 -16.21
N SER A 433 11.88 38.97 -15.44
CA SER A 433 11.22 38.84 -14.15
C SER A 433 9.80 38.26 -14.29
N LEU A 434 9.05 38.75 -15.28
CA LEU A 434 7.70 38.25 -15.59
C LEU A 434 7.74 36.78 -16.00
N PHE A 435 8.61 36.36 -16.92
CA PHE A 435 8.76 35.00 -17.36
C PHE A 435 9.08 34.07 -16.20
N SER A 436 10.04 34.45 -15.34
CA SER A 436 10.38 33.68 -14.14
C SER A 436 9.18 33.54 -13.16
N ALA A 437 8.44 34.65 -12.96
CA ALA A 437 7.27 34.64 -12.08
C ALA A 437 6.11 33.81 -12.64
N GLU A 438 5.88 33.80 -13.95
CA GLU A 438 4.87 32.95 -14.60
C GLU A 438 5.18 31.47 -14.48
N LEU A 439 6.46 31.07 -14.66
CA LEU A 439 6.90 29.70 -14.41
C LEU A 439 6.75 29.31 -12.95
N THR A 440 7.08 30.22 -12.02
CA THR A 440 6.90 30.00 -10.57
C THR A 440 5.42 29.83 -10.22
N LEU A 441 4.53 30.65 -10.79
CA LEU A 441 3.09 30.53 -10.60
C LEU A 441 2.55 29.19 -11.15
N ALA A 442 3.03 28.73 -12.31
CA ALA A 442 2.66 27.44 -12.84
C ALA A 442 3.08 26.29 -11.89
N GLN A 443 4.28 26.40 -11.32
CA GLN A 443 4.79 25.44 -10.34
C GLN A 443 3.97 25.47 -9.03
N SER A 444 3.69 26.65 -8.48
CA SER A 444 2.93 26.76 -7.23
C SER A 444 1.49 26.28 -7.39
N ARG A 445 0.87 26.47 -8.56
CA ARG A 445 -0.43 25.85 -8.89
C ARG A 445 -0.35 24.34 -8.88
N GLY A 446 0.62 23.74 -9.56
CA GLY A 446 0.82 22.28 -9.56
C GLY A 446 1.04 21.72 -8.15
N SER A 447 1.89 22.42 -7.36
CA SER A 447 2.17 22.04 -5.98
C SER A 447 0.93 22.10 -5.07
N GLU A 448 0.04 23.06 -5.28
CA GLU A 448 -1.23 23.16 -4.54
C GLU A 448 -2.12 21.95 -4.82
N TYR A 449 -2.29 21.50 -6.09
CA TYR A 449 -3.04 20.29 -6.42
C TYR A 449 -2.38 19.03 -5.87
N GLN A 450 -1.06 18.92 -5.93
CA GLN A 450 -0.33 17.80 -5.33
C GLN A 450 -0.53 17.74 -3.81
N SER A 451 -0.53 18.89 -3.13
CA SER A 451 -0.79 18.94 -1.69
C SER A 451 -2.21 18.49 -1.34
N LEU A 452 -3.18 18.78 -2.18
CA LEU A 452 -4.56 18.27 -2.04
C LEU A 452 -4.62 16.74 -2.18
N VAL A 453 -3.88 16.18 -3.15
CA VAL A 453 -3.77 14.71 -3.30
C VAL A 453 -3.13 14.09 -2.06
N GLN A 454 -2.05 14.69 -1.54
CA GLN A 454 -1.38 14.20 -0.33
C GLN A 454 -2.30 14.30 0.89
N LEU A 455 -3.07 15.35 1.02
CA LEU A 455 -4.04 15.50 2.10
C LEU A 455 -5.13 14.41 2.04
N TYR A 456 -5.66 14.14 0.83
CA TYR A 456 -6.63 13.08 0.61
C TYR A 456 -6.08 11.69 1.00
N ARG A 457 -4.84 11.41 0.59
CA ARG A 457 -4.11 10.19 0.97
C ARG A 457 -3.89 10.10 2.48
N ALA A 458 -3.40 11.18 3.10
CA ALA A 458 -3.07 11.21 4.52
C ALA A 458 -4.31 10.98 5.41
N LEU A 459 -5.48 11.48 4.99
CA LEU A 459 -6.76 11.26 5.65
C LEU A 459 -7.33 9.85 5.44
N GLY A 460 -6.69 9.02 4.61
CA GLY A 460 -7.13 7.65 4.32
C GLY A 460 -8.29 7.57 3.32
N GLY A 461 -8.43 8.56 2.43
CA GLY A 461 -9.41 8.54 1.33
C GLY A 461 -8.87 7.79 0.09
N GLY A 462 -9.78 7.24 -0.74
CA GLY A 462 -9.44 6.71 -2.07
C GLY A 462 -9.40 5.19 -2.21
N TRP A 463 -9.44 4.42 -1.15
CA TRP A 463 -9.52 2.96 -1.19
C TRP A 463 -10.96 2.42 -1.22
N GLN A 464 -11.93 3.27 -0.92
CA GLN A 464 -13.36 2.92 -1.03
C GLN A 464 -13.73 2.84 -2.52
N GLN A 465 -14.24 1.70 -2.92
CA GLN A 465 -14.72 1.39 -4.28
C GLN A 465 -16.22 1.49 -4.35
#